data_2eb808904a94746c3688df141bc67c39
#
_entry.id   2eb808904a94746c3688df141bc67c39
#
_cell.length_a   1.000
_cell.length_b   1.000
_cell.length_c   1.000
_cell.angle_alpha   90.00
_cell.angle_beta   90.00
_cell.angle_gamma   90.00
#
_symmetry.space_group_name_H-M   'P 1'
#
loop_
_entity.id
_entity.type
_entity.pdbx_description
1 polymer ?
#
loop_
_entity_poly.entity_id
_entity_poly.type
_entity_poly.pdbx_seq_one_letter_code
_entity_poly.pdbx_strand_id
1 'polypeptide(L)'
;MIKTKIDLRAVLHTPHSNFAFALDRRHFVVRLRTAKDDVEKVELVIGNQYLWQTRQEFPMEKIGQDELFDYWRCVYPMDDPRLGYYFLLHKGDETVLYSEAGFAWPDSLDIDHDRDGFIHFQFPYVNDGDIHRRPSWVDGAVFYQIFLDRFHNGDPSLDPEDKTPWGELPTVPSQYGGDLRGLIEKLDYLQQLGANALYLCPIFEARTNHKYDTVDYTRIDPHFGDEDTLRELVQKAHEHGIRIMLDGVFNHCGLYFGPFQDVLKNGENSPYKDWFHIHNFPVTLEPANFEGFAIGCGMPKLNTTNRGLRDYLLGAVEKWTRCGIDAWRLDVADEVENTFWREFRE
;
A
#
# COMPACT_ATOMS: atom_id res chain seq x y z
N MET A 1 -0.72 37.40 -10.18
CA MET A 1 -0.76 36.89 -8.80
C MET A 1 -1.35 38.01 -7.94
N ILE A 2 -2.40 37.72 -7.18
CA ILE A 2 -3.03 38.70 -6.27
C ILE A 2 -2.03 39.11 -5.18
N LYS A 3 -2.12 40.36 -4.69
CA LYS A 3 -1.31 40.82 -3.54
C LYS A 3 -2.15 40.67 -2.28
N THR A 4 -1.76 39.80 -1.39
CA THR A 4 -2.46 39.48 -0.14
C THR A 4 -1.46 39.36 1.01
N LYS A 5 -1.96 39.45 2.25
CA LYS A 5 -1.21 39.19 3.49
C LYS A 5 -0.96 37.69 3.73
N ILE A 6 -1.64 36.80 2.98
CA ILE A 6 -1.52 35.33 3.09
C ILE A 6 -0.34 34.85 2.26
N ASP A 7 0.48 33.93 2.79
CA ASP A 7 1.54 33.29 2.01
C ASP A 7 0.97 32.18 1.11
N LEU A 8 0.55 32.58 -0.09
CA LEU A 8 -0.07 31.69 -1.07
C LEU A 8 0.83 30.53 -1.53
N ARG A 9 2.15 30.64 -1.36
CA ARG A 9 3.10 29.56 -1.76
C ARG A 9 3.04 28.36 -0.83
N ALA A 10 2.56 28.57 0.40
CA ALA A 10 2.42 27.52 1.41
C ALA A 10 1.06 26.82 1.32
N VAL A 11 0.08 27.41 0.62
CA VAL A 11 -1.25 26.83 0.43
C VAL A 11 -1.15 25.65 -0.53
N LEU A 12 -1.61 24.48 -0.07
CA LEU A 12 -1.61 23.25 -0.86
C LEU A 12 -2.91 22.47 -0.67
N HIS A 13 -3.48 22.13 -1.79
CA HIS A 13 -4.52 21.12 -1.92
C HIS A 13 -4.31 20.33 -3.21
N THR A 14 -4.61 19.03 -3.18
CA THR A 14 -4.54 18.15 -4.35
C THR A 14 -5.79 17.28 -4.37
N PRO A 15 -6.67 17.42 -5.39
CA PRO A 15 -7.82 16.55 -5.54
C PRO A 15 -7.39 15.09 -5.81
N HIS A 16 -8.28 14.13 -5.55
CA HIS A 16 -8.00 12.68 -5.73
C HIS A 16 -6.74 12.17 -5.01
N SER A 17 -6.49 12.66 -3.80
CA SER A 17 -5.35 12.31 -2.97
C SER A 17 -5.77 12.18 -1.51
N ASN A 18 -4.78 12.08 -0.59
CA ASN A 18 -5.04 12.19 0.85
C ASN A 18 -5.57 13.57 1.29
N PHE A 19 -5.67 14.55 0.38
CA PHE A 19 -6.31 15.85 0.61
C PHE A 19 -7.79 15.86 0.22
N ALA A 20 -8.26 14.94 -0.65
CA ALA A 20 -9.66 14.87 -1.05
C ALA A 20 -10.03 13.42 -1.39
N PHE A 21 -10.84 12.80 -0.53
CA PHE A 21 -11.23 11.40 -0.66
C PHE A 21 -12.56 11.08 0.04
N ALA A 22 -13.26 10.06 -0.44
CA ALA A 22 -14.45 9.54 0.22
C ALA A 22 -14.06 8.66 1.42
N LEU A 23 -14.60 8.99 2.60
CA LEU A 23 -14.49 8.16 3.79
C LEU A 23 -15.48 6.99 3.75
N ASP A 24 -16.70 7.28 3.31
CA ASP A 24 -17.78 6.33 3.05
C ASP A 24 -18.74 6.93 2.00
N ARG A 25 -19.90 6.29 1.77
CA ARG A 25 -20.91 6.78 0.80
C ARG A 25 -21.61 8.09 1.20
N ARG A 26 -21.41 8.58 2.43
CA ARG A 26 -22.06 9.75 2.98
C ARG A 26 -21.10 10.83 3.49
N HIS A 27 -19.81 10.52 3.54
CA HIS A 27 -18.82 11.45 4.08
C HIS A 27 -17.63 11.58 3.14
N PHE A 28 -17.35 12.83 2.77
CA PHE A 28 -16.20 13.19 1.94
C PHE A 28 -15.25 14.06 2.75
N VAL A 29 -13.98 13.69 2.79
CA VAL A 29 -12.94 14.42 3.52
C VAL A 29 -12.23 15.36 2.58
N VAL A 30 -12.13 16.62 2.97
CA VAL A 30 -11.32 17.64 2.30
C VAL A 30 -10.30 18.18 3.28
N ARG A 31 -9.07 18.29 2.86
CA ARG A 31 -7.95 18.85 3.64
C ARG A 31 -7.29 19.99 2.89
N LEU A 32 -6.67 20.89 3.64
CA LEU A 32 -5.89 21.99 3.13
C LEU A 32 -4.65 22.17 4.01
N ARG A 33 -3.53 22.58 3.43
CA ARG A 33 -2.34 23.04 4.12
C ARG A 33 -2.15 24.53 3.89
N THR A 34 -1.77 25.28 4.92
CA THR A 34 -1.39 26.70 4.84
C THR A 34 -0.06 26.93 5.55
N ALA A 35 0.55 28.12 5.42
CA ALA A 35 1.68 28.47 6.28
C ALA A 35 1.23 28.49 7.74
N LYS A 36 2.16 28.18 8.64
CA LYS A 36 1.95 28.17 10.08
C LYS A 36 1.51 29.55 10.57
N ASP A 37 0.43 29.58 11.36
CA ASP A 37 -0.12 30.76 12.00
C ASP A 37 -0.41 31.93 11.02
N ASP A 38 -0.59 31.62 9.73
CA ASP A 38 -0.80 32.60 8.66
C ASP A 38 -2.28 32.87 8.39
N VAL A 39 -3.11 31.83 8.32
CA VAL A 39 -4.53 31.90 8.02
C VAL A 39 -5.34 31.74 9.32
N GLU A 40 -6.26 32.66 9.58
CA GLU A 40 -7.06 32.67 10.82
C GLU A 40 -8.25 31.74 10.75
N LYS A 41 -8.86 31.62 9.55
CA LYS A 41 -10.05 30.79 9.30
C LYS A 41 -10.00 30.27 7.86
N VAL A 42 -10.43 29.03 7.68
CA VAL A 42 -10.66 28.42 6.36
C VAL A 42 -12.09 27.95 6.28
N GLU A 43 -12.77 28.24 5.17
CA GLU A 43 -14.09 27.72 4.82
C GLU A 43 -14.00 26.91 3.53
N LEU A 44 -14.64 25.75 3.53
CA LEU A 44 -14.88 24.93 2.37
C LEU A 44 -16.24 25.25 1.79
N VAL A 45 -16.29 25.70 0.55
CA VAL A 45 -17.54 25.86 -0.22
C VAL A 45 -17.67 24.65 -1.12
N ILE A 46 -18.71 23.85 -0.93
CA ILE A 46 -18.87 22.55 -1.59
C ILE A 46 -20.33 22.26 -1.93
N GLY A 47 -20.56 21.55 -3.02
CA GLY A 47 -21.88 21.13 -3.45
C GLY A 47 -21.86 20.27 -4.71
N ASN A 48 -23.05 19.95 -5.21
CA ASN A 48 -23.18 19.30 -6.50
C ASN A 48 -22.75 20.24 -7.62
N GLN A 49 -21.75 19.84 -8.41
CA GLN A 49 -21.18 20.65 -9.49
C GLN A 49 -22.20 21.05 -10.58
N TYR A 50 -23.30 20.31 -10.74
CA TYR A 50 -24.37 20.62 -11.71
C TYR A 50 -25.54 21.37 -11.10
N LEU A 51 -25.60 21.49 -9.76
CA LEU A 51 -26.60 22.23 -9.01
C LEU A 51 -25.91 23.23 -8.07
N TRP A 52 -24.99 24.03 -8.63
CA TRP A 52 -24.08 24.86 -7.85
C TRP A 52 -24.77 25.89 -6.94
N GLN A 53 -25.98 26.31 -7.28
CA GLN A 53 -26.80 27.18 -6.43
C GLN A 53 -27.19 26.54 -5.08
N THR A 54 -27.04 25.22 -4.93
CA THR A 54 -27.31 24.49 -3.67
C THR A 54 -26.07 24.29 -2.81
N ARG A 55 -24.93 24.87 -3.21
CA ARG A 55 -23.68 24.76 -2.45
C ARG A 55 -23.83 25.26 -1.03
N GLN A 56 -23.01 24.74 -0.15
CA GLN A 56 -22.98 25.11 1.26
C GLN A 56 -21.54 25.46 1.67
N GLU A 57 -21.43 26.26 2.72
CA GLU A 57 -20.15 26.66 3.32
C GLU A 57 -19.97 25.94 4.64
N PHE A 58 -18.81 25.33 4.81
CA PHE A 58 -18.43 24.61 6.02
C PHE A 58 -17.12 25.17 6.58
N PRO A 59 -17.07 25.51 7.88
CA PRO A 59 -15.80 25.85 8.50
C PRO A 59 -14.88 24.62 8.51
N MET A 60 -13.60 24.83 8.23
CA MET A 60 -12.60 23.79 8.36
C MET A 60 -11.95 23.83 9.74
N GLU A 61 -11.73 22.64 10.32
CA GLU A 61 -11.05 22.46 11.59
C GLU A 61 -9.54 22.43 11.39
N LYS A 62 -8.75 23.18 12.17
CA LYS A 62 -7.30 23.03 12.25
C LYS A 62 -7.01 21.75 13.04
N ILE A 63 -6.56 20.69 12.35
CA ILE A 63 -6.35 19.35 12.91
C ILE A 63 -4.91 19.09 13.37
N GLY A 64 -3.98 19.94 13.00
CA GLY A 64 -2.57 19.81 13.35
C GLY A 64 -1.74 20.96 12.86
N GLN A 65 -0.50 20.99 13.33
CA GLN A 65 0.52 21.98 13.01
C GLN A 65 1.89 21.30 13.09
N ASP A 66 2.80 21.67 12.18
CA ASP A 66 4.20 21.33 12.28
C ASP A 66 5.07 22.60 12.42
N GLU A 67 6.36 22.53 12.12
CA GLU A 67 7.27 23.67 12.20
C GLU A 67 6.97 24.76 11.17
N LEU A 68 6.39 24.41 10.02
CA LEU A 68 6.22 25.28 8.85
C LEU A 68 4.76 25.49 8.47
N PHE A 69 3.84 24.55 8.78
CA PHE A 69 2.51 24.51 8.22
C PHE A 69 1.42 24.22 9.25
N ASP A 70 0.21 24.72 8.93
CA ASP A 70 -1.07 24.37 9.54
C ASP A 70 -1.82 23.41 8.61
N TYR A 71 -2.53 22.44 9.20
CA TYR A 71 -3.33 21.45 8.48
C TYR A 71 -4.81 21.60 8.87
N TRP A 72 -5.64 21.75 7.86
CA TRP A 72 -7.08 21.95 7.99
C TRP A 72 -7.86 20.78 7.42
N ARG A 73 -9.01 20.48 7.99
CA ARG A 73 -9.89 19.39 7.56
C ARG A 73 -11.35 19.81 7.67
N CYS A 74 -12.16 19.38 6.68
CA CYS A 74 -13.60 19.29 6.77
C CYS A 74 -14.04 17.87 6.42
N VAL A 75 -15.04 17.35 7.14
CA VAL A 75 -15.75 16.11 6.78
C VAL A 75 -17.13 16.55 6.31
N TYR A 76 -17.30 16.56 5.00
CA TYR A 76 -18.54 16.99 4.35
C TYR A 76 -19.59 15.86 4.37
N PRO A 77 -20.81 16.10 4.88
CA PRO A 77 -21.92 15.15 4.79
C PRO A 77 -22.46 15.15 3.35
N MET A 78 -22.12 14.10 2.59
CA MET A 78 -22.36 14.01 1.16
C MET A 78 -23.72 13.37 0.86
N ASP A 79 -24.63 14.12 0.25
CA ASP A 79 -25.92 13.63 -0.23
C ASP A 79 -25.90 13.28 -1.73
N ASP A 80 -25.01 13.89 -2.51
CA ASP A 80 -24.79 13.63 -3.94
C ASP A 80 -23.31 13.32 -4.20
N PRO A 81 -22.98 12.29 -5.00
CA PRO A 81 -21.60 11.89 -5.25
C PRO A 81 -20.83 12.78 -6.24
N ARG A 82 -21.46 13.85 -6.80
CA ARG A 82 -20.87 14.76 -7.79
C ARG A 82 -20.46 16.07 -7.13
N LEU A 83 -19.19 16.18 -6.80
CA LEU A 83 -18.70 17.27 -5.98
C LEU A 83 -17.87 18.28 -6.78
N GLY A 84 -18.21 19.55 -6.60
CA GLY A 84 -17.36 20.69 -6.89
C GLY A 84 -17.09 21.45 -5.59
N TYR A 85 -15.91 22.05 -5.44
CA TYR A 85 -15.56 22.80 -4.22
C TYR A 85 -14.41 23.77 -4.45
N TYR A 86 -14.32 24.76 -3.55
CA TYR A 86 -13.18 25.68 -3.42
C TYR A 86 -13.02 26.09 -1.96
N PHE A 87 -11.98 26.83 -1.65
CA PHE A 87 -11.66 27.28 -0.31
C PHE A 87 -11.74 28.80 -0.22
N LEU A 88 -12.22 29.32 0.93
CA LEU A 88 -12.09 30.71 1.33
C LEU A 88 -11.10 30.78 2.48
N LEU A 89 -10.04 31.55 2.28
CA LEU A 89 -8.95 31.76 3.24
C LEU A 89 -9.09 33.16 3.84
N HIS A 90 -9.16 33.27 5.16
CA HIS A 90 -9.39 34.54 5.85
C HIS A 90 -8.17 34.94 6.68
N LYS A 91 -7.76 36.22 6.56
CA LYS A 91 -6.74 36.84 7.38
C LYS A 91 -7.02 38.32 7.56
N GLY A 92 -7.36 38.72 8.79
CA GLY A 92 -7.81 40.09 9.08
C GLY A 92 -9.05 40.46 8.28
N ASP A 93 -8.92 41.46 7.44
CA ASP A 93 -9.96 41.97 6.55
C ASP A 93 -9.94 41.37 5.13
N GLU A 94 -8.99 40.47 4.86
CA GLU A 94 -8.85 39.85 3.56
C GLU A 94 -9.50 38.46 3.51
N THR A 95 -10.19 38.19 2.40
CA THR A 95 -10.68 36.84 2.03
C THR A 95 -10.16 36.48 0.65
N VAL A 96 -9.44 35.39 0.55
CA VAL A 96 -8.87 34.87 -0.70
C VAL A 96 -9.55 33.57 -1.06
N LEU A 97 -10.07 33.47 -2.28
CA LEU A 97 -10.58 32.25 -2.86
C LEU A 97 -9.43 31.43 -3.44
N TYR A 98 -9.40 30.13 -3.14
CA TYR A 98 -8.47 29.15 -3.73
C TYR A 98 -9.26 28.04 -4.41
N SER A 99 -9.01 27.85 -5.70
CA SER A 99 -9.66 26.88 -6.58
C SER A 99 -8.67 26.20 -7.51
N GLU A 100 -9.14 25.31 -8.39
CA GLU A 100 -8.33 24.69 -9.45
C GLU A 100 -7.67 25.73 -10.37
N ALA A 101 -8.34 26.87 -10.61
CA ALA A 101 -7.78 27.97 -11.40
C ALA A 101 -6.73 28.81 -10.65
N GLY A 102 -6.48 28.51 -9.37
CA GLY A 102 -5.54 29.24 -8.50
C GLY A 102 -6.24 30.18 -7.53
N PHE A 103 -5.62 31.33 -7.26
CA PHE A 103 -6.07 32.31 -6.25
C PHE A 103 -6.72 33.53 -6.86
N ALA A 104 -7.86 33.96 -6.30
CA ALA A 104 -8.62 35.13 -6.72
C ALA A 104 -9.24 35.85 -5.52
N TRP A 105 -9.69 37.09 -5.73
CA TRP A 105 -10.61 37.74 -4.82
C TRP A 105 -12.03 37.22 -5.10
N PRO A 106 -12.85 36.88 -4.10
CA PRO A 106 -14.20 36.35 -4.33
C PRO A 106 -15.05 37.26 -5.23
N ASP A 107 -15.01 38.58 -5.03
CA ASP A 107 -15.76 39.58 -5.81
C ASP A 107 -15.27 39.75 -7.26
N SER A 108 -14.11 39.18 -7.61
CA SER A 108 -13.57 39.27 -8.96
C SER A 108 -14.04 38.14 -9.89
N LEU A 109 -14.79 37.19 -9.36
CA LEU A 109 -15.29 36.02 -10.07
C LEU A 109 -16.81 36.01 -10.06
N ASP A 110 -17.42 35.74 -11.20
CA ASP A 110 -18.86 35.49 -11.31
C ASP A 110 -19.18 34.03 -11.00
N ILE A 111 -19.00 33.66 -9.71
CA ILE A 111 -19.17 32.30 -9.23
C ILE A 111 -20.60 31.80 -9.28
N ASP A 112 -21.57 32.73 -9.33
CA ASP A 112 -23.01 32.46 -9.29
C ASP A 112 -23.61 32.16 -10.66
N HIS A 113 -22.92 32.54 -11.73
CA HIS A 113 -23.37 32.27 -13.09
C HIS A 113 -22.55 31.12 -13.69
N ASP A 114 -23.20 30.15 -14.29
CA ASP A 114 -22.72 28.91 -14.87
C ASP A 114 -21.47 29.00 -15.78
N ARG A 115 -21.00 30.19 -16.09
CA ARG A 115 -19.85 30.40 -16.98
C ARG A 115 -18.51 30.14 -16.32
N ASP A 116 -18.40 30.28 -15.01
CA ASP A 116 -17.15 30.09 -14.25
C ASP A 116 -17.13 28.78 -13.43
N GLY A 117 -18.16 27.92 -13.60
CA GLY A 117 -18.29 26.64 -12.89
C GLY A 117 -17.18 25.62 -13.09
N PHE A 118 -16.26 25.90 -14.03
CA PHE A 118 -15.09 25.05 -14.30
C PHE A 118 -13.84 25.43 -13.49
N ILE A 119 -13.93 26.42 -12.62
CA ILE A 119 -12.79 26.82 -11.78
C ILE A 119 -12.68 25.99 -10.49
N HIS A 120 -13.72 25.25 -10.12
CA HIS A 120 -13.76 24.48 -8.89
C HIS A 120 -12.79 23.30 -8.96
N PHE A 121 -12.23 22.92 -7.80
CA PHE A 121 -11.74 21.56 -7.63
C PHE A 121 -12.91 20.61 -7.81
N GLN A 122 -12.70 19.51 -8.49
CA GLN A 122 -13.76 18.56 -8.81
C GLN A 122 -13.46 17.17 -8.28
N PHE A 123 -14.48 16.53 -7.75
CA PHE A 123 -14.56 15.09 -7.63
C PHE A 123 -15.81 14.68 -8.44
N PRO A 124 -15.63 14.36 -9.73
CA PRO A 124 -16.73 14.27 -10.69
C PRO A 124 -17.81 13.27 -10.30
N TYR A 125 -17.41 12.17 -9.67
CA TYR A 125 -18.30 11.16 -9.14
C TYR A 125 -17.58 10.27 -8.13
N VAL A 126 -18.14 10.12 -6.93
CA VAL A 126 -17.64 9.17 -5.91
C VAL A 126 -18.19 7.79 -6.19
N ASN A 127 -17.36 6.87 -6.68
CA ASN A 127 -17.70 5.47 -6.89
C ASN A 127 -17.41 4.64 -5.64
N ASP A 128 -17.96 3.43 -5.57
CA ASP A 128 -17.64 2.49 -4.49
C ASP A 128 -16.15 2.13 -4.43
N GLY A 129 -15.46 2.13 -5.58
CA GLY A 129 -14.02 1.93 -5.67
C GLY A 129 -13.17 3.05 -5.07
N ASP A 130 -13.72 4.27 -4.95
CA ASP A 130 -13.05 5.42 -4.36
C ASP A 130 -13.13 5.42 -2.81
N ILE A 131 -13.96 4.53 -2.24
CA ILE A 131 -14.18 4.46 -0.80
C ILE A 131 -13.11 3.56 -0.17
N HIS A 132 -12.28 4.14 0.70
CA HIS A 132 -11.33 3.39 1.51
C HIS A 132 -12.03 2.61 2.61
N ARG A 133 -12.25 1.30 2.39
CA ARG A 133 -12.77 0.39 3.42
C ARG A 133 -11.61 -0.10 4.27
N ARG A 134 -11.36 0.57 5.39
CA ARG A 134 -10.39 0.11 6.37
C ARG A 134 -11.06 -0.89 7.32
N PRO A 135 -10.51 -2.11 7.49
CA PRO A 135 -10.97 -3.03 8.51
C PRO A 135 -10.81 -2.42 9.91
N SER A 136 -11.80 -2.62 10.78
CA SER A 136 -11.81 -2.00 12.13
C SER A 136 -10.65 -2.47 13.02
N TRP A 137 -10.10 -3.65 12.79
CA TRP A 137 -8.99 -4.18 13.57
C TRP A 137 -7.67 -3.41 13.33
N VAL A 138 -7.55 -2.69 12.22
CA VAL A 138 -6.35 -1.88 11.90
C VAL A 138 -6.21 -0.70 12.87
N ASP A 139 -7.34 -0.21 13.42
CA ASP A 139 -7.31 0.83 14.43
C ASP A 139 -6.74 0.27 15.74
N GLY A 140 -5.60 0.78 16.16
CA GLY A 140 -4.89 0.30 17.35
C GLY A 140 -4.11 -1.00 17.14
N ALA A 141 -3.87 -1.45 15.90
CA ALA A 141 -3.02 -2.60 15.62
C ALA A 141 -1.56 -2.33 16.03
N VAL A 142 -1.01 -3.28 16.77
CA VAL A 142 0.41 -3.32 17.16
C VAL A 142 1.04 -4.49 16.41
N PHE A 143 1.77 -4.17 15.34
CA PHE A 143 2.44 -5.17 14.52
C PHE A 143 3.77 -5.62 15.14
N TYR A 144 3.98 -6.92 15.17
CA TYR A 144 5.29 -7.52 15.44
C TYR A 144 5.79 -8.23 14.19
N GLN A 145 6.94 -7.79 13.66
CA GLN A 145 7.56 -8.41 12.49
C GLN A 145 8.34 -9.66 12.89
N ILE A 146 8.16 -10.74 12.15
CA ILE A 146 8.83 -12.02 12.40
C ILE A 146 9.63 -12.46 11.17
N PHE A 147 10.94 -12.59 11.35
CA PHE A 147 11.80 -13.33 10.44
C PHE A 147 11.76 -14.79 10.91
N LEU A 148 10.96 -15.63 10.22
CA LEU A 148 10.51 -16.92 10.74
C LEU A 148 11.66 -17.87 11.10
N ASP A 149 12.63 -18.03 10.19
CA ASP A 149 13.83 -18.85 10.44
C ASP A 149 14.56 -18.52 11.76
N ARG A 150 14.47 -17.26 12.22
CA ARG A 150 15.18 -16.75 13.41
C ARG A 150 14.27 -16.50 14.60
N PHE A 151 13.08 -17.09 14.64
CA PHE A 151 12.12 -16.84 15.72
C PHE A 151 12.08 -17.99 16.74
N HIS A 152 11.58 -19.14 16.36
CA HIS A 152 11.51 -20.33 17.21
C HIS A 152 11.37 -21.59 16.39
N ASN A 153 12.16 -22.62 16.72
CA ASN A 153 12.10 -23.94 16.10
C ASN A 153 11.09 -24.80 16.86
N GLY A 154 9.99 -25.17 16.22
CA GLY A 154 8.91 -25.98 16.79
C GLY A 154 8.92 -27.42 16.25
N ASP A 155 9.44 -27.63 15.03
CA ASP A 155 9.55 -28.96 14.41
C ASP A 155 10.96 -29.21 13.87
N PRO A 156 11.86 -29.81 14.68
CA PRO A 156 13.22 -30.11 14.25
C PRO A 156 13.32 -31.04 13.05
N SER A 157 12.26 -31.71 12.63
CA SER A 157 12.29 -32.56 11.43
C SER A 157 12.33 -31.75 10.12
N LEU A 158 12.00 -30.45 10.20
CA LEU A 158 12.04 -29.49 9.09
C LEU A 158 13.36 -28.74 8.99
N ASP A 159 14.30 -28.98 9.93
CA ASP A 159 15.58 -28.29 9.99
C ASP A 159 16.36 -28.40 8.69
N PRO A 160 17.03 -27.32 8.21
CA PRO A 160 18.02 -27.42 7.15
C PRO A 160 19.23 -28.23 7.63
N GLU A 161 19.90 -28.94 6.69
CA GLU A 161 21.04 -29.80 6.99
C GLU A 161 22.23 -29.06 7.65
N ASP A 162 22.42 -27.79 7.28
CA ASP A 162 23.48 -26.90 7.76
C ASP A 162 23.00 -25.89 8.81
N LYS A 163 21.99 -26.26 9.61
CA LYS A 163 21.42 -25.39 10.66
C LYS A 163 22.49 -24.85 11.61
N THR A 164 22.48 -23.54 11.77
CA THR A 164 23.30 -22.84 12.77
C THR A 164 22.72 -23.06 14.18
N PRO A 165 23.52 -23.46 15.17
CA PRO A 165 23.06 -23.60 16.55
C PRO A 165 22.51 -22.27 17.13
N TRP A 166 21.42 -22.34 17.88
CA TRP A 166 20.90 -21.18 18.63
C TRP A 166 21.94 -20.65 19.61
N GLY A 167 22.14 -19.31 19.58
CA GLY A 167 23.11 -18.61 20.42
C GLY A 167 24.43 -18.31 19.73
N GLU A 168 24.69 -18.87 18.56
CA GLU A 168 25.82 -18.45 17.72
C GLU A 168 25.54 -17.12 17.03
N LEU A 169 26.63 -16.38 16.71
CA LEU A 169 26.51 -15.10 16.01
C LEU A 169 25.97 -15.30 14.58
N PRO A 170 24.92 -14.58 14.19
CA PRO A 170 24.32 -14.72 12.89
C PRO A 170 25.23 -14.16 11.78
N THR A 171 25.33 -14.90 10.68
CA THR A 171 25.88 -14.44 9.41
C THR A 171 24.73 -14.27 8.40
N VAL A 172 25.01 -13.69 7.22
CA VAL A 172 23.98 -13.54 6.19
C VAL A 172 23.35 -14.88 5.79
N PRO A 173 24.10 -15.97 5.52
CA PRO A 173 23.51 -17.25 5.13
C PRO A 173 23.04 -18.11 6.32
N SER A 174 23.26 -17.71 7.59
CA SER A 174 22.88 -18.55 8.74
C SER A 174 21.40 -18.90 8.73
N GLN A 175 21.07 -20.18 8.94
CA GLN A 175 19.72 -20.69 9.12
C GLN A 175 19.59 -21.28 10.53
N TYR A 176 18.53 -20.94 11.26
CA TYR A 176 18.33 -21.35 12.65
C TYR A 176 17.18 -22.34 12.82
N GLY A 177 16.44 -22.63 11.74
CA GLY A 177 15.36 -23.62 11.75
C GLY A 177 14.10 -23.17 12.47
N GLY A 178 13.84 -21.86 12.59
CA GLY A 178 12.54 -21.39 13.04
C GLY A 178 11.46 -21.68 11.99
N ASP A 179 10.25 -22.04 12.43
CA ASP A 179 9.18 -22.54 11.58
C ASP A 179 7.78 -22.10 12.06
N LEU A 180 6.73 -22.44 11.29
CA LEU A 180 5.34 -22.08 11.63
C LEU A 180 4.86 -22.78 12.91
N ARG A 181 5.33 -24.00 13.19
CA ARG A 181 5.01 -24.72 14.42
C ARG A 181 5.57 -23.98 15.64
N GLY A 182 6.81 -23.54 15.57
CA GLY A 182 7.43 -22.72 16.60
C GLY A 182 6.71 -21.38 16.82
N LEU A 183 6.22 -20.78 15.75
CA LEU A 183 5.40 -19.56 15.87
C LEU A 183 4.08 -19.85 16.60
N ILE A 184 3.41 -20.96 16.30
CA ILE A 184 2.20 -21.39 17.01
C ILE A 184 2.49 -21.54 18.53
N GLU A 185 3.60 -22.17 18.89
CA GLU A 185 3.99 -22.36 20.30
C GLU A 185 4.28 -21.07 21.05
N LYS A 186 4.53 -19.97 20.34
CA LYS A 186 4.87 -18.65 20.93
C LYS A 186 3.73 -17.63 20.87
N LEU A 187 2.52 -18.01 20.48
CA LEU A 187 1.38 -17.09 20.43
C LEU A 187 1.05 -16.48 21.80
N ASP A 188 1.11 -17.25 22.88
CA ASP A 188 0.92 -16.74 24.24
C ASP A 188 1.94 -15.65 24.59
N TYR A 189 3.22 -15.88 24.26
CA TYR A 189 4.28 -14.88 24.45
C TYR A 189 4.00 -13.60 23.69
N LEU A 190 3.61 -13.70 22.41
CA LEU A 190 3.31 -12.55 21.56
C LEU A 190 2.09 -11.78 22.05
N GLN A 191 1.06 -12.48 22.53
CA GLN A 191 -0.12 -11.85 23.15
C GLN A 191 0.27 -11.11 24.44
N GLN A 192 1.08 -11.72 25.32
CA GLN A 192 1.58 -11.08 26.55
C GLN A 192 2.46 -9.87 26.25
N LEU A 193 3.20 -9.86 25.14
CA LEU A 193 3.98 -8.72 24.67
C LEU A 193 3.09 -7.55 24.22
N GLY A 194 1.80 -7.82 23.93
CA GLY A 194 0.84 -6.83 23.46
C GLY A 194 0.75 -6.73 21.94
N ALA A 195 1.38 -7.64 21.18
CA ALA A 195 1.19 -7.72 19.73
C ALA A 195 -0.20 -8.28 19.41
N ASN A 196 -0.93 -7.62 18.54
CA ASN A 196 -2.23 -8.07 18.05
C ASN A 196 -2.29 -8.22 16.52
N ALA A 197 -1.14 -8.04 15.85
CA ALA A 197 -0.93 -8.35 14.45
C ALA A 197 0.51 -8.83 14.23
N LEU A 198 0.70 -9.89 13.44
CA LEU A 198 2.02 -10.41 13.08
C LEU A 198 2.26 -10.18 11.59
N TYR A 199 3.38 -9.57 11.26
CA TYR A 199 3.90 -9.50 9.92
C TYR A 199 4.99 -10.58 9.76
N LEU A 200 4.70 -11.60 8.96
CA LEU A 200 5.67 -12.64 8.63
C LEU A 200 6.48 -12.20 7.40
N CYS A 201 7.81 -12.12 7.53
CA CYS A 201 8.71 -12.06 6.35
C CYS A 201 8.38 -13.21 5.41
N PRO A 202 8.80 -13.16 4.12
CA PRO A 202 8.36 -14.14 3.13
C PRO A 202 8.47 -15.58 3.61
N ILE A 203 7.44 -16.39 3.36
CA ILE A 203 7.38 -17.79 3.78
C ILE A 203 7.32 -18.77 2.61
N PHE A 204 7.26 -18.28 1.36
CA PHE A 204 7.16 -19.13 0.19
C PHE A 204 8.48 -19.78 -0.17
N GLU A 205 8.42 -20.88 -0.91
CA GLU A 205 9.61 -21.65 -1.31
C GLU A 205 10.67 -20.78 -1.96
N ALA A 206 11.90 -20.81 -1.40
CA ALA A 206 13.03 -20.00 -1.85
C ALA A 206 14.36 -20.65 -1.43
N ARG A 207 15.47 -20.18 -2.01
CA ARG A 207 16.81 -20.73 -1.71
C ARG A 207 17.47 -20.08 -0.49
N THR A 208 17.19 -18.81 -0.25
CA THR A 208 17.80 -18.09 0.87
C THR A 208 16.98 -18.20 2.16
N ASN A 209 17.58 -17.85 3.29
CA ASN A 209 16.89 -17.80 4.58
C ASN A 209 15.84 -16.66 4.64
N HIS A 210 16.04 -15.56 3.89
CA HIS A 210 15.13 -14.43 3.87
C HIS A 210 13.90 -14.60 2.95
N LYS A 211 13.94 -15.58 2.01
CA LYS A 211 12.85 -15.97 1.09
C LYS A 211 12.36 -14.90 0.12
N TYR A 212 13.02 -13.72 0.00
CA TYR A 212 12.69 -12.73 -1.03
C TYR A 212 13.02 -13.20 -2.45
N ASP A 213 13.84 -14.22 -2.61
CA ASP A 213 14.15 -14.90 -3.87
C ASP A 213 13.16 -16.05 -4.16
N THR A 214 11.88 -15.76 -4.18
CA THR A 214 10.79 -16.74 -4.32
C THR A 214 10.97 -17.63 -5.54
N VAL A 215 10.89 -18.94 -5.32
CA VAL A 215 10.99 -20.01 -6.35
C VAL A 215 9.62 -20.54 -6.74
N ASP A 216 8.67 -20.60 -5.79
CA ASP A 216 7.29 -21.00 -6.04
C ASP A 216 6.34 -20.21 -5.11
N TYR A 217 5.46 -19.38 -5.70
CA TYR A 217 4.48 -18.59 -4.96
C TYR A 217 3.30 -19.41 -4.44
N THR A 218 3.15 -20.64 -4.90
CA THR A 218 2.02 -21.52 -4.56
C THR A 218 2.35 -22.52 -3.46
N ARG A 219 3.59 -22.49 -2.95
CA ARG A 219 4.09 -23.42 -1.91
C ARG A 219 4.78 -22.67 -0.79
N ILE A 220 4.52 -23.11 0.44
CA ILE A 220 5.31 -22.71 1.60
C ILE A 220 6.68 -23.40 1.52
N ASP A 221 7.72 -22.73 1.99
CA ASP A 221 9.04 -23.31 2.08
C ASP A 221 9.03 -24.57 2.96
N PRO A 222 9.60 -25.70 2.51
CA PRO A 222 9.57 -26.95 3.27
C PRO A 222 10.17 -26.84 4.68
N HIS A 223 11.11 -25.93 4.91
CA HIS A 223 11.68 -25.69 6.24
C HIS A 223 10.75 -24.94 7.19
N PHE A 224 9.66 -24.35 6.67
CA PHE A 224 8.68 -23.63 7.50
C PHE A 224 7.43 -24.43 7.79
N GLY A 225 7.16 -25.50 7.03
CA GLY A 225 5.97 -26.32 7.13
C GLY A 225 5.17 -26.34 5.83
N ASP A 226 3.85 -26.40 5.96
CA ASP A 226 2.94 -26.56 4.84
C ASP A 226 1.66 -25.70 4.97
N GLU A 227 0.74 -25.86 4.03
CA GLU A 227 -0.53 -25.13 4.01
C GLU A 227 -1.41 -25.45 5.24
N ASP A 228 -1.42 -26.70 5.71
CA ASP A 228 -2.23 -27.09 6.87
C ASP A 228 -1.67 -26.46 8.14
N THR A 229 -0.34 -26.39 8.28
CA THR A 229 0.32 -25.70 9.40
C THR A 229 0.04 -24.20 9.38
N LEU A 230 -0.01 -23.56 8.19
CA LEU A 230 -0.41 -22.14 8.08
C LEU A 230 -1.86 -21.94 8.50
N ARG A 231 -2.77 -22.83 8.09
CA ARG A 231 -4.19 -22.75 8.49
C ARG A 231 -4.34 -22.90 10.01
N GLU A 232 -3.61 -23.83 10.62
CA GLU A 232 -3.56 -23.99 12.07
C GLU A 232 -3.03 -22.72 12.77
N LEU A 233 -1.95 -22.15 12.26
CA LEU A 233 -1.41 -20.89 12.78
C LEU A 233 -2.45 -19.77 12.73
N VAL A 234 -3.12 -19.56 11.59
CA VAL A 234 -4.15 -18.52 11.43
C VAL A 234 -5.27 -18.73 12.42
N GLN A 235 -5.80 -19.96 12.52
CA GLN A 235 -6.87 -20.26 13.47
C GLN A 235 -6.45 -19.94 14.91
N LYS A 236 -5.30 -20.43 15.35
CA LYS A 236 -4.82 -20.23 16.72
C LYS A 236 -4.47 -18.75 17.00
N ALA A 237 -3.89 -18.04 16.03
CA ALA A 237 -3.64 -16.63 16.17
C ALA A 237 -4.95 -15.84 16.38
N HIS A 238 -6.00 -16.15 15.61
CA HIS A 238 -7.32 -15.54 15.78
C HIS A 238 -7.93 -15.85 17.17
N GLU A 239 -7.75 -17.05 17.72
CA GLU A 239 -8.17 -17.41 19.08
C GLU A 239 -7.45 -16.55 20.14
N HIS A 240 -6.20 -16.10 19.87
CA HIS A 240 -5.43 -15.16 20.70
C HIS A 240 -5.72 -13.68 20.39
N GLY A 241 -6.64 -13.37 19.47
CA GLY A 241 -6.91 -11.99 19.04
C GLY A 241 -5.81 -11.39 18.18
N ILE A 242 -4.95 -12.22 17.57
CA ILE A 242 -3.81 -11.83 16.75
C ILE A 242 -4.14 -12.00 15.26
N ARG A 243 -3.83 -11.00 14.43
CA ARG A 243 -3.99 -11.00 12.98
C ARG A 243 -2.71 -11.42 12.27
N ILE A 244 -2.83 -12.08 11.12
CA ILE A 244 -1.69 -12.56 10.33
C ILE A 244 -1.59 -11.78 9.02
N MET A 245 -0.42 -11.18 8.79
CA MET A 245 -0.04 -10.51 7.54
C MET A 245 1.11 -11.28 6.90
N LEU A 246 0.96 -11.69 5.64
CA LEU A 246 2.03 -12.29 4.84
C LEU A 246 2.75 -11.24 3.97
N ASP A 247 3.97 -11.58 3.57
CA ASP A 247 4.77 -10.77 2.63
C ASP A 247 4.50 -11.21 1.18
N GLY A 248 4.10 -10.27 0.34
CA GLY A 248 3.86 -10.45 -1.08
C GLY A 248 5.00 -9.88 -1.92
N VAL A 249 5.89 -10.73 -2.40
CA VAL A 249 7.05 -10.37 -3.23
C VAL A 249 6.68 -10.46 -4.71
N PHE A 250 5.99 -9.45 -5.25
CA PHE A 250 5.44 -9.48 -6.61
C PHE A 250 6.24 -8.64 -7.63
N ASN A 251 7.27 -7.92 -7.17
CA ASN A 251 8.15 -7.15 -8.03
C ASN A 251 9.19 -8.01 -8.76
N HIS A 252 9.68 -9.05 -8.10
CA HIS A 252 10.77 -9.91 -8.57
C HIS A 252 10.60 -11.33 -8.05
N CYS A 253 11.37 -12.26 -8.62
CA CYS A 253 11.43 -13.63 -8.17
C CYS A 253 12.90 -14.09 -8.00
N GLY A 254 13.10 -15.29 -7.49
CA GLY A 254 14.43 -15.90 -7.46
C GLY A 254 14.88 -16.42 -8.83
N LEU A 255 16.18 -16.57 -9.03
CA LEU A 255 16.74 -17.18 -10.26
C LEU A 255 16.17 -18.58 -10.53
N TYR A 256 15.84 -19.31 -9.47
CA TYR A 256 15.34 -20.69 -9.58
C TYR A 256 13.82 -20.78 -9.76
N PHE A 257 13.14 -19.66 -9.94
CA PHE A 257 11.71 -19.66 -10.31
C PHE A 257 11.50 -20.45 -11.59
N GLY A 258 10.61 -21.44 -11.57
CA GLY A 258 10.42 -22.38 -12.68
C GLY A 258 10.26 -21.72 -14.06
N PRO A 259 9.37 -20.73 -14.23
CA PRO A 259 9.25 -19.98 -15.49
C PRO A 259 10.56 -19.30 -15.93
N PHE A 260 11.38 -18.75 -15.02
CA PHE A 260 12.65 -18.14 -15.39
C PHE A 260 13.68 -19.19 -15.81
N GLN A 261 13.70 -20.35 -15.15
CA GLN A 261 14.54 -21.48 -15.56
C GLN A 261 14.17 -22.01 -16.94
N ASP A 262 12.88 -22.02 -17.29
CA ASP A 262 12.43 -22.35 -18.65
C ASP A 262 12.94 -21.35 -19.66
N VAL A 263 12.90 -20.05 -19.34
CA VAL A 263 13.43 -18.98 -20.22
C VAL A 263 14.94 -19.12 -20.42
N LEU A 264 15.71 -19.42 -19.35
CA LEU A 264 17.16 -19.66 -19.46
C LEU A 264 17.47 -20.83 -20.41
N LYS A 265 16.63 -21.88 -20.36
CA LYS A 265 16.82 -23.09 -21.16
C LYS A 265 16.37 -22.95 -22.61
N ASN A 266 15.18 -22.35 -22.83
CA ASN A 266 14.48 -22.36 -24.12
C ASN A 266 14.56 -21.02 -24.86
N GLY A 267 15.05 -19.95 -24.21
CA GLY A 267 15.24 -18.62 -24.80
C GLY A 267 13.94 -18.05 -25.36
N GLU A 268 13.97 -17.57 -26.60
CA GLU A 268 12.81 -17.00 -27.30
C GLU A 268 11.63 -17.96 -27.47
N ASN A 269 11.88 -19.28 -27.39
CA ASN A 269 10.84 -20.30 -27.51
C ASN A 269 10.11 -20.58 -26.17
N SER A 270 10.54 -20.00 -25.08
CA SER A 270 9.85 -20.15 -23.80
C SER A 270 8.48 -19.48 -23.82
N PRO A 271 7.41 -20.16 -23.35
CA PRO A 271 6.11 -19.53 -23.16
C PRO A 271 6.11 -18.44 -22.08
N TYR A 272 7.14 -18.38 -21.26
CA TYR A 272 7.28 -17.45 -20.14
C TYR A 272 8.19 -16.26 -20.42
N LYS A 273 8.73 -16.11 -21.66
CA LYS A 273 9.70 -15.07 -21.97
C LYS A 273 9.19 -13.65 -21.65
N ASP A 274 7.90 -13.40 -21.86
CA ASP A 274 7.27 -12.10 -21.63
C ASP A 274 6.84 -11.89 -20.17
N TRP A 275 7.12 -12.84 -19.29
CA TRP A 275 6.92 -12.70 -17.83
C TRP A 275 8.02 -11.85 -17.18
N PHE A 276 9.11 -11.61 -17.91
CA PHE A 276 10.30 -10.90 -17.43
C PHE A 276 10.68 -9.77 -18.38
N HIS A 277 11.48 -8.83 -17.90
CA HIS A 277 12.06 -7.76 -18.72
C HIS A 277 13.42 -8.19 -19.25
N ILE A 278 13.46 -8.84 -20.41
CA ILE A 278 14.66 -9.38 -21.06
C ILE A 278 15.05 -8.48 -22.22
N HIS A 279 16.32 -8.05 -22.29
CA HIS A 279 16.81 -7.14 -23.33
C HIS A 279 17.13 -7.84 -24.64
N ASN A 280 17.66 -9.04 -24.59
CA ASN A 280 17.99 -9.86 -25.76
C ASN A 280 18.17 -11.34 -25.40
N PHE A 281 18.24 -12.20 -26.42
CA PHE A 281 18.48 -13.64 -26.27
C PHE A 281 19.78 -14.07 -26.95
N PRO A 282 20.49 -15.10 -26.44
CA PRO A 282 20.15 -15.89 -25.26
C PRO A 282 20.25 -15.06 -23.96
N VAL A 283 19.49 -15.47 -22.94
CA VAL A 283 19.60 -14.84 -21.62
C VAL A 283 20.94 -15.17 -20.96
N THR A 284 21.62 -14.15 -20.47
CA THR A 284 22.91 -14.29 -19.75
C THR A 284 22.79 -13.77 -18.33
N LEU A 285 23.51 -14.45 -17.40
CA LEU A 285 23.52 -14.06 -16.00
C LEU A 285 24.67 -13.08 -15.68
N GLU A 286 25.81 -13.21 -16.38
CA GLU A 286 27.01 -12.37 -16.21
C GLU A 286 27.63 -12.01 -17.58
N PRO A 287 27.55 -10.76 -18.03
CA PRO A 287 26.67 -9.72 -17.46
C PRO A 287 25.19 -10.07 -17.68
N ALA A 288 24.35 -9.72 -16.72
CA ALA A 288 22.91 -9.93 -16.85
C ALA A 288 22.35 -9.07 -17.99
N ASN A 289 21.54 -9.69 -18.87
CA ASN A 289 20.85 -8.99 -19.95
C ASN A 289 19.31 -8.96 -19.75
N PHE A 290 18.91 -8.94 -18.48
CA PHE A 290 17.52 -8.77 -18.04
C PHE A 290 17.47 -7.79 -16.85
N GLU A 291 16.31 -7.21 -16.60
CA GLU A 291 16.10 -6.38 -15.43
C GLU A 291 15.97 -7.24 -14.16
N GLY A 292 16.51 -6.75 -13.05
CA GLY A 292 16.42 -7.40 -11.75
C GLY A 292 16.23 -6.40 -10.63
N PHE A 293 15.77 -6.89 -9.47
CA PHE A 293 15.73 -6.09 -8.26
C PHE A 293 17.17 -5.84 -7.77
N ALA A 294 17.52 -4.58 -7.58
CA ALA A 294 18.85 -4.06 -7.29
C ALA A 294 19.93 -4.53 -8.31
N ILE A 295 21.03 -3.81 -8.39
CA ILE A 295 22.09 -4.12 -9.35
C ILE A 295 22.83 -5.41 -8.92
N GLY A 296 22.76 -6.44 -9.77
CA GLY A 296 23.58 -7.66 -9.61
C GLY A 296 23.11 -8.68 -8.57
N CYS A 297 21.90 -8.55 -8.01
CA CYS A 297 21.45 -9.49 -6.97
C CYS A 297 20.72 -10.75 -7.47
N GLY A 298 20.66 -10.98 -8.78
CA GLY A 298 20.14 -12.25 -9.31
C GLY A 298 18.67 -12.52 -9.01
N MET A 299 17.85 -11.48 -8.85
CA MET A 299 16.41 -11.56 -8.66
C MET A 299 15.71 -10.94 -9.86
N PRO A 300 15.30 -11.75 -10.87
CA PRO A 300 14.67 -11.27 -12.09
C PRO A 300 13.38 -10.47 -11.82
N LYS A 301 13.28 -9.28 -12.43
CA LYS A 301 12.10 -8.45 -12.33
C LYS A 301 10.93 -9.07 -13.09
N LEU A 302 9.76 -9.10 -12.46
CA LEU A 302 8.54 -9.63 -13.01
C LEU A 302 7.80 -8.56 -13.83
N ASN A 303 7.36 -8.93 -15.02
CA ASN A 303 6.55 -8.09 -15.89
C ASN A 303 5.06 -8.22 -15.54
N THR A 304 4.61 -7.51 -14.53
CA THR A 304 3.21 -7.53 -14.07
C THR A 304 2.22 -6.90 -15.06
N THR A 305 2.66 -6.38 -16.22
CA THR A 305 1.77 -6.05 -17.34
C THR A 305 1.32 -7.29 -18.12
N ASN A 306 2.06 -8.40 -18.03
CA ASN A 306 1.72 -9.66 -18.69
C ASN A 306 0.54 -10.35 -18.03
N ARG A 307 -0.51 -10.67 -18.81
CA ARG A 307 -1.74 -11.26 -18.28
C ARG A 307 -1.52 -12.63 -17.65
N GLY A 308 -0.74 -13.50 -18.27
CA GLY A 308 -0.48 -14.86 -17.77
C GLY A 308 0.27 -14.84 -16.43
N LEU A 309 1.23 -13.94 -16.27
CA LEU A 309 1.92 -13.76 -14.98
C LEU A 309 0.96 -13.22 -13.91
N ARG A 310 0.14 -12.21 -14.25
CA ARG A 310 -0.85 -11.69 -13.31
C ARG A 310 -1.81 -12.78 -12.82
N ASP A 311 -2.36 -13.57 -13.73
CA ASP A 311 -3.27 -14.66 -13.38
C ASP A 311 -2.61 -15.66 -12.43
N TYR A 312 -1.33 -15.99 -12.67
CA TYR A 312 -0.56 -16.86 -11.78
C TYR A 312 -0.37 -16.26 -10.38
N LEU A 313 0.09 -15.00 -10.31
CA LEU A 313 0.35 -14.32 -9.03
C LEU A 313 -0.95 -14.09 -8.23
N LEU A 314 -2.01 -13.61 -8.89
CA LEU A 314 -3.31 -13.41 -8.25
C LEU A 314 -3.93 -14.73 -7.79
N GLY A 315 -3.74 -15.81 -8.55
CA GLY A 315 -4.14 -17.16 -8.11
C GLY A 315 -3.42 -17.61 -6.84
N ALA A 316 -2.13 -17.29 -6.71
CA ALA A 316 -1.38 -17.54 -5.47
C ALA A 316 -1.91 -16.68 -4.30
N VAL A 317 -2.16 -15.38 -4.55
CA VAL A 317 -2.76 -14.47 -3.55
C VAL A 317 -4.09 -15.01 -3.06
N GLU A 318 -4.99 -15.40 -3.97
CA GLU A 318 -6.30 -15.96 -3.63
C GLU A 318 -6.16 -17.24 -2.80
N LYS A 319 -5.24 -18.14 -3.18
CA LYS A 319 -4.95 -19.37 -2.44
C LYS A 319 -4.63 -19.09 -0.98
N TRP A 320 -3.68 -18.20 -0.73
CA TRP A 320 -3.24 -17.91 0.64
C TRP A 320 -4.24 -17.07 1.43
N THR A 321 -4.95 -16.16 0.77
CA THR A 321 -6.05 -15.40 1.40
C THR A 321 -7.17 -16.36 1.88
N ARG A 322 -7.46 -17.41 1.11
CA ARG A 322 -8.41 -18.47 1.52
C ARG A 322 -7.93 -19.34 2.70
N CYS A 323 -6.65 -19.29 3.05
CA CYS A 323 -6.14 -19.86 4.31
C CYS A 323 -6.59 -19.07 5.54
N GLY A 324 -7.16 -17.87 5.35
CA GLY A 324 -7.73 -17.04 6.41
C GLY A 324 -6.80 -15.94 6.92
N ILE A 325 -5.68 -15.66 6.25
CA ILE A 325 -4.82 -14.53 6.59
C ILE A 325 -5.58 -13.21 6.50
N ASP A 326 -5.16 -12.20 7.26
CA ASP A 326 -5.88 -10.94 7.42
C ASP A 326 -5.35 -9.80 6.53
N ALA A 327 -4.09 -9.89 6.10
CA ALA A 327 -3.45 -8.82 5.35
C ALA A 327 -2.25 -9.30 4.52
N TRP A 328 -1.84 -8.46 3.58
CA TRP A 328 -0.61 -8.57 2.80
C TRP A 328 0.27 -7.33 3.02
N ARG A 329 1.54 -7.54 3.28
CA ARG A 329 2.58 -6.53 3.10
C ARG A 329 3.11 -6.66 1.69
N LEU A 330 3.17 -5.57 0.96
CA LEU A 330 3.55 -5.55 -0.45
C LEU A 330 5.00 -5.07 -0.59
N ASP A 331 5.89 -5.99 -0.95
CA ASP A 331 7.30 -5.69 -1.14
C ASP A 331 7.52 -4.91 -2.43
N VAL A 332 8.32 -3.84 -2.39
CA VAL A 332 8.65 -2.98 -3.56
C VAL A 332 7.41 -2.59 -4.38
N ALA A 333 6.35 -2.22 -3.69
CA ALA A 333 5.02 -1.97 -4.28
C ALA A 333 5.00 -0.83 -5.32
N ASP A 334 5.92 0.11 -5.20
CA ASP A 334 6.08 1.28 -6.07
C ASP A 334 6.66 0.95 -7.45
N GLU A 335 7.32 -0.21 -7.60
CA GLU A 335 7.84 -0.69 -8.89
C GLU A 335 6.88 -1.64 -9.63
N VAL A 336 5.77 -2.02 -9.02
CA VAL A 336 4.76 -2.91 -9.62
C VAL A 336 3.69 -2.08 -10.30
N GLU A 337 3.22 -2.54 -11.46
CA GLU A 337 2.27 -1.82 -12.31
C GLU A 337 0.91 -1.63 -11.60
N ASN A 338 0.33 -0.42 -11.71
CA ASN A 338 -0.86 -0.02 -10.96
C ASN A 338 -2.12 -0.87 -11.25
N THR A 339 -2.24 -1.42 -12.47
CA THR A 339 -3.39 -2.27 -12.83
C THR A 339 -3.36 -3.58 -12.06
N PHE A 340 -2.14 -4.12 -11.79
CA PHE A 340 -1.99 -5.29 -10.93
C PHE A 340 -2.55 -5.03 -9.52
N TRP A 341 -2.27 -3.87 -8.93
CA TRP A 341 -2.78 -3.52 -7.61
C TRP A 341 -4.30 -3.32 -7.56
N ARG A 342 -4.90 -2.87 -8.66
CA ARG A 342 -6.37 -2.77 -8.76
C ARG A 342 -7.01 -4.15 -8.76
N GLU A 343 -6.50 -5.07 -9.60
CA GLU A 343 -6.97 -6.47 -9.65
C GLU A 343 -6.69 -7.22 -8.35
N PHE A 344 -5.56 -6.93 -7.68
CA PHE A 344 -5.22 -7.50 -6.38
C PHE A 344 -6.22 -7.10 -5.28
N ARG A 345 -6.75 -5.89 -5.37
CA ARG A 345 -7.70 -5.35 -4.40
C ARG A 345 -9.11 -5.93 -4.56
N GLU A 346 -9.51 -6.28 -5.78
CA GLU A 346 -10.80 -6.90 -6.10
C GLU A 346 -10.91 -8.36 -5.61
#